data_16608210b9f5da5cc26894c0962ed4ac
#
_entry.id   16608210b9f5da5cc26894c0962ed4ac
#
_cell.length_a   1.000
_cell.length_b   1.000
_cell.length_c   1.000
_cell.angle_alpha   90.00
_cell.angle_beta   90.00
_cell.angle_gamma   90.00
#
_symmetry.space_group_name_H-M   'P 1'
#
loop_
_entity.id
_entity.type
_entity.pdbx_description
1 polymer ?
#
loop_
_entity_poly.entity_id
_entity_poly.type
_entity_poly.pdbx_seq_one_letter_code
_entity_poly.pdbx_strand_id
1 'polypeptide(L)'
;MLALKDIYRKSHDGGLLTFEEACMLYDKAPLAELAEEADLLRRSVVADPDVVTWQIDRNVNTTNVCTSGCLFCNFHCKPHQTDRHFITTIEQYCAKIERMIELGGDQLLLQGGMHPKLGIEFYEELFRELKSRYPNIRLHALGAPEVAHIAKISGLTTQKTLERLVSAGLDSLPGAGAEILVPRVRKIISPAKPSVEQWVEVMHEAHLMNLPTSATMMYGHIETAHERVEHLIRIRDLQASVPAGNYGFIAFIPWIFCSTGTQLESRGVVSHFSALEYIRIIATARLVLNNIRNIQASWLTVGKKTAQTALHSGANDFGSIMIEENVVSSAGADNHFDAEGIQQAIREAGFTPRLRDQLYRYR
;
A
#
# COMPACT_ATOMS: atom_id res chain seq x y z
N MET A 1 -4.33 14.53 -33.36
CA MET A 1 -4.77 13.41 -32.51
C MET A 1 -3.52 12.88 -31.82
N LEU A 2 -3.47 12.90 -30.48
CA LEU A 2 -2.35 12.34 -29.72
C LEU A 2 -2.20 10.85 -30.09
N ALA A 3 -1.00 10.44 -30.52
CA ALA A 3 -0.74 9.04 -30.80
C ALA A 3 -0.22 8.35 -29.51
N LEU A 4 -0.59 7.09 -29.28
CA LEU A 4 -0.11 6.33 -28.10
C LEU A 4 1.41 6.37 -27.98
N LYS A 5 2.14 6.25 -29.07
CA LYS A 5 3.61 6.33 -29.08
C LYS A 5 4.19 7.64 -28.54
N ASP A 6 3.47 8.75 -28.71
CA ASP A 6 3.91 10.04 -28.18
C ASP A 6 3.72 10.11 -26.66
N ILE A 7 2.65 9.45 -26.16
CA ILE A 7 2.38 9.34 -24.73
C ILE A 7 3.43 8.43 -24.06
N TYR A 8 3.75 7.29 -24.69
CA TYR A 8 4.81 6.39 -24.20
C TYR A 8 6.16 7.13 -24.13
N ARG A 9 6.57 7.77 -25.26
CA ARG A 9 7.81 8.54 -25.27
C ARG A 9 7.86 9.59 -24.18
N LYS A 10 6.78 10.38 -23.99
CA LYS A 10 6.68 11.38 -22.93
C LYS A 10 6.92 10.75 -21.55
N SER A 11 6.32 9.60 -21.27
CA SER A 11 6.53 8.89 -20.00
C SER A 11 7.97 8.39 -19.84
N HIS A 12 8.57 7.79 -20.88
CA HIS A 12 9.97 7.33 -20.88
C HIS A 12 10.96 8.48 -20.68
N ASP A 13 10.67 9.67 -21.22
CA ASP A 13 11.47 10.87 -21.05
C ASP A 13 11.28 11.56 -19.67
N GLY A 14 10.53 10.92 -18.75
CA GLY A 14 10.24 11.44 -17.41
C GLY A 14 9.16 12.53 -17.37
N GLY A 15 8.46 12.79 -18.49
CA GLY A 15 7.36 13.73 -18.53
C GLY A 15 6.11 13.23 -17.83
N LEU A 16 5.43 14.11 -17.10
CA LEU A 16 4.19 13.78 -16.41
C LEU A 16 3.02 13.75 -17.40
N LEU A 17 2.32 12.60 -17.47
CA LEU A 17 1.16 12.45 -18.35
C LEU A 17 -0.02 13.28 -17.82
N THR A 18 -0.82 13.88 -18.72
CA THR A 18 -2.08 14.49 -18.33
C THR A 18 -3.12 13.40 -17.98
N PHE A 19 -4.24 13.80 -17.36
CA PHE A 19 -5.34 12.87 -17.09
C PHE A 19 -5.88 12.24 -18.38
N GLU A 20 -6.04 13.03 -19.46
CA GLU A 20 -6.53 12.58 -20.76
C GLU A 20 -5.54 11.60 -21.42
N GLU A 21 -4.24 11.87 -21.34
CA GLU A 21 -3.19 10.96 -21.84
C GLU A 21 -3.21 9.64 -21.09
N ALA A 22 -3.34 9.65 -19.77
CA ALA A 22 -3.41 8.47 -18.95
C ALA A 22 -4.71 7.67 -19.18
N CYS A 23 -5.86 8.35 -19.36
CA CYS A 23 -7.11 7.71 -19.77
C CYS A 23 -6.99 7.07 -21.17
N MET A 24 -6.31 7.74 -22.10
CA MET A 24 -6.08 7.18 -23.44
C MET A 24 -5.23 5.90 -23.37
N LEU A 25 -4.18 5.84 -22.54
CA LEU A 25 -3.41 4.62 -22.31
C LEU A 25 -4.32 3.52 -21.75
N TYR A 26 -5.10 3.84 -20.72
CA TYR A 26 -5.95 2.86 -20.06
C TYR A 26 -7.01 2.27 -21.00
N ASP A 27 -7.69 3.13 -21.79
CA ASP A 27 -8.83 2.74 -22.62
C ASP A 27 -8.43 2.16 -23.98
N LYS A 28 -7.36 2.67 -24.60
CA LYS A 28 -7.05 2.44 -26.03
C LYS A 28 -5.80 1.63 -26.28
N ALA A 29 -4.83 1.60 -25.33
CA ALA A 29 -3.61 0.84 -25.57
C ALA A 29 -3.90 -0.65 -25.65
N PRO A 30 -3.42 -1.36 -26.68
CA PRO A 30 -3.39 -2.82 -26.71
C PRO A 30 -2.62 -3.32 -25.48
N LEU A 31 -3.15 -4.33 -24.78
CA LEU A 31 -2.57 -4.76 -23.50
C LEU A 31 -1.11 -5.22 -23.64
N ALA A 32 -0.78 -5.93 -24.71
CA ALA A 32 0.58 -6.40 -24.96
C ALA A 32 1.56 -5.24 -25.16
N GLU A 33 1.19 -4.24 -25.97
CA GLU A 33 1.98 -3.04 -26.19
C GLU A 33 2.15 -2.24 -24.90
N LEU A 34 1.06 -2.03 -24.15
CA LEU A 34 1.08 -1.33 -22.86
C LEU A 34 2.02 -2.02 -21.84
N ALA A 35 1.98 -3.35 -21.78
CA ALA A 35 2.82 -4.15 -20.90
C ALA A 35 4.30 -4.09 -21.31
N GLU A 36 4.59 -4.15 -22.60
CA GLU A 36 5.95 -4.01 -23.15
C GLU A 36 6.55 -2.64 -22.81
N GLU A 37 5.83 -1.55 -23.08
CA GLU A 37 6.28 -0.19 -22.78
C GLU A 37 6.50 0.02 -21.28
N ALA A 38 5.62 -0.55 -20.45
CA ALA A 38 5.79 -0.50 -19.00
C ALA A 38 7.01 -1.30 -18.53
N ASP A 39 7.31 -2.46 -19.13
CA ASP A 39 8.52 -3.24 -18.80
C ASP A 39 9.79 -2.53 -19.27
N LEU A 40 9.78 -1.90 -20.44
CA LEU A 40 10.89 -1.06 -20.90
C LEU A 40 11.18 0.08 -19.91
N LEU A 41 10.14 0.78 -19.44
CA LEU A 41 10.32 1.81 -18.41
C LEU A 41 10.81 1.23 -17.09
N ARG A 42 10.25 0.09 -16.64
CA ARG A 42 10.74 -0.63 -15.45
C ARG A 42 12.25 -0.87 -15.53
N ARG A 43 12.71 -1.42 -16.65
CA ARG A 43 14.14 -1.72 -16.88
C ARG A 43 15.04 -0.49 -16.81
N SER A 44 14.53 0.68 -17.19
CA SER A 44 15.30 1.93 -17.15
C SER A 44 15.40 2.58 -15.76
N VAL A 45 14.42 2.32 -14.87
CA VAL A 45 14.35 2.98 -13.54
C VAL A 45 14.90 2.13 -12.40
N VAL A 46 15.03 0.81 -12.57
CA VAL A 46 15.60 -0.07 -11.55
C VAL A 46 17.13 -0.19 -11.73
N ALA A 47 17.85 -0.45 -10.65
CA ALA A 47 19.30 -0.58 -10.69
C ALA A 47 19.76 -1.86 -11.40
N ASP A 48 19.00 -2.94 -11.26
CA ASP A 48 19.26 -4.24 -11.90
C ASP A 48 17.94 -4.78 -12.44
N PRO A 49 17.74 -4.77 -13.78
CA PRO A 49 16.50 -5.18 -14.41
C PRO A 49 16.17 -6.68 -14.27
N ASP A 50 17.16 -7.51 -13.95
CA ASP A 50 17.00 -8.95 -13.76
C ASP A 50 16.68 -9.32 -12.30
N VAL A 51 16.71 -8.34 -11.39
CA VAL A 51 16.38 -8.52 -9.98
C VAL A 51 14.95 -8.12 -9.69
N VAL A 52 14.24 -8.96 -8.93
CA VAL A 52 12.97 -8.66 -8.31
C VAL A 52 13.16 -8.74 -6.79
N THR A 53 12.76 -7.67 -6.11
CA THR A 53 12.87 -7.59 -4.66
C THR A 53 11.68 -8.24 -3.96
N TRP A 54 11.92 -8.71 -2.73
CA TRP A 54 10.93 -9.26 -1.82
C TRP A 54 11.31 -8.98 -0.37
N GLN A 55 10.39 -9.14 0.56
CA GLN A 55 10.60 -8.77 1.97
C GLN A 55 10.04 -9.84 2.92
N ILE A 56 10.54 -9.83 4.16
CA ILE A 56 9.94 -10.54 5.30
C ILE A 56 9.46 -9.48 6.29
N ASP A 57 8.17 -9.29 6.38
CA ASP A 57 7.56 -8.47 7.41
C ASP A 57 6.44 -9.22 8.14
N ARG A 58 6.03 -8.67 9.25
CA ARG A 58 4.88 -9.18 10.00
C ARG A 58 3.83 -8.09 10.19
N ASN A 59 2.62 -8.39 9.76
CA ASN A 59 1.47 -7.57 10.10
C ASN A 59 1.07 -7.82 11.56
N VAL A 60 0.91 -6.75 12.33
CA VAL A 60 0.36 -6.79 13.69
C VAL A 60 -0.73 -5.74 13.80
N ASN A 61 -1.95 -6.20 14.02
CA ASN A 61 -3.07 -5.30 14.21
C ASN A 61 -3.13 -4.83 15.67
N THR A 62 -2.98 -3.53 15.89
CA THR A 62 -3.03 -2.93 17.23
C THR A 62 -4.37 -3.18 17.91
N THR A 63 -5.46 -3.04 17.17
CA THR A 63 -6.84 -3.29 17.63
C THR A 63 -7.74 -3.51 16.43
N ASN A 64 -8.83 -4.25 16.63
CA ASN A 64 -9.93 -4.34 15.65
C ASN A 64 -11.06 -3.32 15.91
N VAL A 65 -11.03 -2.60 17.03
CA VAL A 65 -12.05 -1.60 17.35
C VAL A 65 -11.90 -0.40 16.42
N CYS A 66 -12.93 -0.10 15.63
CA CYS A 66 -12.86 0.94 14.62
C CYS A 66 -14.15 1.75 14.52
N THR A 67 -14.02 3.07 14.49
CA THR A 67 -15.12 4.01 14.30
C THR A 67 -15.43 4.32 12.84
N SER A 68 -14.59 3.89 11.90
CA SER A 68 -14.75 4.25 10.48
C SER A 68 -15.88 3.52 9.75
N GLY A 69 -16.17 2.27 10.13
CA GLY A 69 -17.23 1.48 9.53
C GLY A 69 -17.15 1.30 8.01
N CYS A 70 -15.95 1.07 7.49
CA CYS A 70 -15.73 0.86 6.06
C CYS A 70 -16.51 -0.36 5.56
N LEU A 71 -17.25 -0.20 4.46
CA LEU A 71 -18.17 -1.22 3.95
C LEU A 71 -17.46 -2.45 3.34
N PHE A 72 -16.18 -2.33 3.04
CA PHE A 72 -15.33 -3.40 2.48
C PHE A 72 -14.54 -4.17 3.55
N CYS A 73 -14.56 -3.73 4.81
CA CYS A 73 -13.69 -4.28 5.85
C CYS A 73 -14.46 -5.25 6.76
N ASN A 74 -14.07 -6.53 6.77
CA ASN A 74 -14.60 -7.55 7.68
C ASN A 74 -13.84 -7.62 9.01
N PHE A 75 -12.66 -7.03 9.07
CA PHE A 75 -11.80 -7.09 10.24
C PHE A 75 -12.32 -6.20 11.39
N HIS A 76 -12.92 -5.06 11.06
CA HIS A 76 -13.32 -4.09 12.07
C HIS A 76 -14.45 -4.57 12.98
N CYS A 77 -14.39 -4.13 14.22
CA CYS A 77 -15.41 -4.32 15.25
C CYS A 77 -15.88 -2.93 15.74
N LYS A 78 -17.20 -2.76 15.89
CA LYS A 78 -17.73 -1.48 16.38
C LYS A 78 -17.49 -1.32 17.89
N PRO A 79 -17.31 -0.09 18.42
CA PRO A 79 -17.02 0.13 19.84
C PRO A 79 -18.01 -0.47 20.86
N HIS A 80 -19.21 -0.80 20.45
CA HIS A 80 -20.22 -1.42 21.32
C HIS A 80 -20.22 -2.97 21.30
N GLN A 81 -19.46 -3.60 20.40
CA GLN A 81 -19.35 -5.06 20.24
C GLN A 81 -18.21 -5.62 21.11
N THR A 82 -18.30 -5.43 22.41
CA THR A 82 -17.22 -5.65 23.38
C THR A 82 -16.76 -7.08 23.52
N ASP A 83 -17.56 -8.06 23.14
CA ASP A 83 -17.25 -9.49 23.10
C ASP A 83 -16.20 -9.85 22.03
N ARG A 84 -15.99 -8.98 21.06
CA ARG A 84 -15.07 -9.16 19.93
C ARG A 84 -13.84 -8.25 19.98
N HIS A 85 -13.78 -7.34 20.94
CA HIS A 85 -12.70 -6.37 21.05
C HIS A 85 -11.37 -7.04 21.39
N PHE A 86 -10.30 -6.53 20.81
CA PHE A 86 -8.96 -6.74 21.32
C PHE A 86 -8.12 -5.46 21.19
N ILE A 87 -7.14 -5.36 22.05
CA ILE A 87 -5.97 -4.47 21.92
C ILE A 87 -4.77 -5.38 22.14
N THR A 88 -3.85 -5.40 21.18
CA THR A 88 -2.64 -6.22 21.25
C THR A 88 -1.76 -5.75 22.39
N THR A 89 -1.39 -6.66 23.30
CA THR A 89 -0.54 -6.35 24.45
C THR A 89 0.94 -6.32 24.06
N ILE A 90 1.78 -5.72 24.91
CA ILE A 90 3.22 -5.65 24.64
C ILE A 90 3.85 -7.05 24.58
N GLU A 91 3.40 -8.01 25.40
CA GLU A 91 3.85 -9.39 25.39
C GLU A 91 3.51 -10.09 24.06
N GLN A 92 2.31 -9.83 23.52
CA GLN A 92 1.91 -10.32 22.22
C GLN A 92 2.74 -9.72 21.09
N TYR A 93 3.05 -8.42 21.16
CA TYR A 93 3.99 -7.79 20.22
C TYR A 93 5.36 -8.46 20.28
N CYS A 94 5.93 -8.65 21.48
CA CYS A 94 7.24 -9.28 21.67
C CYS A 94 7.29 -10.68 21.06
N ALA A 95 6.33 -11.53 21.37
CA ALA A 95 6.27 -12.89 20.82
C ALA A 95 6.17 -12.91 19.28
N LYS A 96 5.41 -11.95 18.70
CA LYS A 96 5.28 -11.82 17.25
C LYS A 96 6.58 -11.29 16.60
N ILE A 97 7.27 -10.36 17.23
CA ILE A 97 8.55 -9.81 16.76
C ILE A 97 9.64 -10.89 16.81
N GLU A 98 9.76 -11.62 17.91
CA GLU A 98 10.74 -12.70 18.06
C GLU A 98 10.57 -13.75 16.96
N ARG A 99 9.33 -14.17 16.71
CA ARG A 99 9.04 -15.10 15.62
C ARG A 99 9.36 -14.54 14.23
N MET A 100 9.15 -13.26 14.00
CA MET A 100 9.52 -12.58 12.75
C MET A 100 11.05 -12.54 12.58
N ILE A 101 11.79 -12.21 13.64
CA ILE A 101 13.25 -12.17 13.64
C ILE A 101 13.84 -13.57 13.35
N GLU A 102 13.28 -14.63 13.94
CA GLU A 102 13.68 -16.03 13.65
C GLU A 102 13.56 -16.38 12.17
N LEU A 103 12.58 -15.79 11.47
CA LEU A 103 12.38 -15.96 10.04
C LEU A 103 13.24 -15.02 9.17
N GLY A 104 14.07 -14.18 9.80
CA GLY A 104 14.93 -13.21 9.12
C GLY A 104 14.25 -11.88 8.77
N GLY A 105 13.06 -11.61 9.33
CA GLY A 105 12.35 -10.33 9.15
C GLY A 105 12.93 -9.22 10.02
N ASP A 106 12.68 -7.99 9.63
CA ASP A 106 13.17 -6.78 10.31
C ASP A 106 12.12 -5.67 10.41
N GLN A 107 10.89 -5.93 9.95
CA GLN A 107 9.83 -4.92 9.89
C GLN A 107 8.51 -5.41 10.46
N LEU A 108 7.87 -4.55 11.26
CA LEU A 108 6.45 -4.68 11.58
C LEU A 108 5.63 -3.76 10.69
N LEU A 109 4.58 -4.31 10.07
CA LEU A 109 3.47 -3.56 9.52
C LEU A 109 2.39 -3.42 10.59
N LEU A 110 2.35 -2.27 11.24
CA LEU A 110 1.43 -1.96 12.34
C LEU A 110 0.23 -1.18 11.82
N GLN A 111 -0.89 -1.83 11.67
CA GLN A 111 -2.15 -1.22 11.26
C GLN A 111 -3.28 -1.71 12.16
N GLY A 112 -4.33 -0.93 12.32
CA GLY A 112 -5.45 -1.34 13.15
C GLY A 112 -6.70 -0.53 12.93
N GLY A 113 -7.67 -0.72 13.83
CA GLY A 113 -8.87 0.07 13.86
C GLY A 113 -8.64 1.48 14.43
N MET A 114 -9.41 2.46 13.97
CA MET A 114 -9.46 3.80 14.56
C MET A 114 -10.21 3.73 15.90
N HIS A 115 -9.49 3.37 16.96
CA HIS A 115 -10.04 3.18 18.29
C HIS A 115 -10.38 4.53 18.94
N PRO A 116 -11.57 4.71 19.56
CA PRO A 116 -12.01 6.02 20.04
C PRO A 116 -11.23 6.56 21.25
N LYS A 117 -10.38 5.76 21.89
CA LYS A 117 -9.67 6.13 23.12
C LYS A 117 -8.15 5.95 23.03
N LEU A 118 -7.60 5.34 21.96
CA LEU A 118 -6.15 5.19 21.81
C LEU A 118 -5.60 6.45 21.12
N GLY A 119 -5.24 7.45 21.94
CA GLY A 119 -4.65 8.71 21.50
C GLY A 119 -3.13 8.62 21.30
N ILE A 120 -2.52 9.78 21.14
CA ILE A 120 -1.08 9.89 20.82
C ILE A 120 -0.20 9.26 21.91
N GLU A 121 -0.55 9.42 23.19
CA GLU A 121 0.21 8.91 24.32
C GLU A 121 0.36 7.38 24.25
N PHE A 122 -0.71 6.67 23.88
CA PHE A 122 -0.68 5.23 23.70
C PHE A 122 0.34 4.80 22.63
N TYR A 123 0.33 5.45 21.46
CA TYR A 123 1.23 5.07 20.37
C TYR A 123 2.68 5.48 20.63
N GLU A 124 2.91 6.60 21.32
CA GLU A 124 4.25 6.98 21.77
C GLU A 124 4.84 5.98 22.74
N GLU A 125 4.07 5.56 23.75
CA GLU A 125 4.49 4.56 24.70
C GLU A 125 4.78 3.23 24.02
N LEU A 126 3.87 2.75 23.17
CA LEU A 126 4.04 1.54 22.38
C LEU A 126 5.32 1.57 21.53
N PHE A 127 5.54 2.65 20.77
CA PHE A 127 6.69 2.73 19.86
C PHE A 127 8.02 2.83 20.64
N ARG A 128 8.08 3.62 21.71
CA ARG A 128 9.26 3.68 22.56
C ARG A 128 9.58 2.35 23.21
N GLU A 129 8.57 1.63 23.70
CA GLU A 129 8.74 0.32 24.32
C GLU A 129 9.26 -0.71 23.29
N LEU A 130 8.66 -0.76 22.11
CA LEU A 130 9.11 -1.65 21.03
C LEU A 130 10.53 -1.33 20.59
N LYS A 131 10.88 -0.05 20.41
CA LYS A 131 12.23 0.37 20.02
C LYS A 131 13.26 0.14 21.14
N SER A 132 12.87 0.26 22.40
CA SER A 132 13.74 -0.05 23.53
C SER A 132 14.12 -1.53 23.57
N ARG A 133 13.16 -2.42 23.33
CA ARG A 133 13.40 -3.87 23.33
C ARG A 133 14.03 -4.39 22.04
N TYR A 134 13.66 -3.80 20.91
CA TYR A 134 14.06 -4.24 19.56
C TYR A 134 14.53 -3.04 18.71
N PRO A 135 15.71 -2.47 19.00
CA PRO A 135 16.16 -1.22 18.37
C PRO A 135 16.35 -1.32 16.85
N ASN A 136 16.56 -2.53 16.34
CA ASN A 136 16.83 -2.78 14.92
C ASN A 136 15.58 -3.05 14.07
N ILE A 137 14.41 -3.27 14.69
CA ILE A 137 13.18 -3.45 13.91
C ILE A 137 12.69 -2.12 13.34
N ARG A 138 12.06 -2.20 12.16
CA ARG A 138 11.41 -1.07 11.53
C ARG A 138 9.93 -1.06 11.86
N LEU A 139 9.44 0.10 12.31
CA LEU A 139 8.02 0.35 12.53
C LEU A 139 7.43 1.04 11.29
N HIS A 140 6.90 0.24 10.38
CA HIS A 140 6.07 0.70 9.25
C HIS A 140 4.63 0.72 9.74
N ALA A 141 4.18 1.86 10.27
CA ALA A 141 3.03 1.85 11.14
C ALA A 141 2.03 2.96 10.81
N LEU A 142 0.77 2.67 11.13
CA LEU A 142 -0.37 3.55 10.93
C LEU A 142 -0.59 3.88 9.45
N GLY A 143 -1.68 4.48 9.11
CA GLY A 143 -1.93 5.06 7.80
C GLY A 143 -2.40 6.49 7.98
N ALA A 144 -2.53 7.25 6.92
CA ALA A 144 -3.06 8.61 6.99
C ALA A 144 -4.40 8.72 7.75
N PRO A 145 -5.37 7.77 7.61
CA PRO A 145 -6.59 7.81 8.41
C PRO A 145 -6.36 7.63 9.90
N GLU A 146 -5.41 6.78 10.30
CA GLU A 146 -5.08 6.56 11.70
C GLU A 146 -4.39 7.79 12.29
N VAL A 147 -3.44 8.39 11.57
CA VAL A 147 -2.77 9.64 11.97
C VAL A 147 -3.79 10.77 12.15
N ALA A 148 -4.69 10.98 11.20
CA ALA A 148 -5.73 11.99 11.30
C ALA A 148 -6.71 11.71 12.47
N HIS A 149 -7.03 10.45 12.72
CA HIS A 149 -7.86 10.05 13.86
C HIS A 149 -7.17 10.32 15.20
N ILE A 150 -5.90 9.92 15.35
CA ILE A 150 -5.09 10.15 16.55
C ILE A 150 -4.97 11.65 16.80
N ALA A 151 -4.67 12.45 15.77
CA ALA A 151 -4.61 13.90 15.86
C ALA A 151 -5.92 14.48 16.43
N LYS A 152 -7.05 14.07 15.85
CA LYS A 152 -8.39 14.53 16.25
C LYS A 152 -8.71 14.23 17.72
N ILE A 153 -8.51 12.97 18.16
CA ILE A 153 -8.87 12.58 19.54
C ILE A 153 -7.87 13.09 20.58
N SER A 154 -6.65 13.45 20.16
CA SER A 154 -5.62 14.02 21.03
C SER A 154 -5.59 15.56 21.00
N GLY A 155 -6.45 16.21 20.22
CA GLY A 155 -6.51 17.68 20.11
C GLY A 155 -5.24 18.29 19.48
N LEU A 156 -4.62 17.56 18.54
CA LEU A 156 -3.38 17.96 17.84
C LEU A 156 -3.64 18.22 16.35
N THR A 157 -2.69 18.89 15.68
CA THR A 157 -2.60 18.86 14.22
C THR A 157 -2.00 17.53 13.75
N THR A 158 -2.22 17.16 12.49
CA THR A 158 -1.62 15.96 11.87
C THR A 158 -0.10 16.06 11.84
N GLN A 159 0.45 17.22 11.50
CA GLN A 159 1.88 17.50 11.55
C GLN A 159 2.46 17.24 12.95
N LYS A 160 1.83 17.80 13.99
CA LYS A 160 2.33 17.62 15.38
C LYS A 160 2.23 16.16 15.82
N THR A 161 1.20 15.46 15.38
CA THR A 161 1.04 14.03 15.62
C THR A 161 2.18 13.23 14.97
N LEU A 162 2.49 13.50 13.69
CA LEU A 162 3.61 12.86 12.99
C LEU A 162 4.95 13.14 13.67
N GLU A 163 5.24 14.41 14.06
CA GLU A 163 6.46 14.78 14.78
C GLU A 163 6.65 13.95 16.05
N ARG A 164 5.58 13.79 16.83
CA ARG A 164 5.59 13.01 18.06
C ARG A 164 5.80 11.51 17.80
N LEU A 165 5.11 10.95 16.81
CA LEU A 165 5.23 9.53 16.42
C LEU A 165 6.65 9.21 15.91
N VAL A 166 7.23 10.07 15.07
CA VAL A 166 8.61 9.91 14.58
C VAL A 166 9.60 9.98 15.75
N SER A 167 9.42 10.94 16.67
CA SER A 167 10.24 11.04 17.88
C SER A 167 10.13 9.82 18.80
N ALA A 168 9.00 9.11 18.74
CA ALA A 168 8.78 7.87 19.50
C ALA A 168 9.31 6.61 18.79
N GLY A 169 9.69 6.69 17.51
CA GLY A 169 10.29 5.59 16.77
C GLY A 169 9.56 5.12 15.51
N LEU A 170 8.58 5.87 15.01
CA LEU A 170 7.97 5.59 13.70
C LEU A 170 9.03 5.74 12.60
N ASP A 171 9.25 4.67 11.81
CA ASP A 171 10.26 4.68 10.74
C ASP A 171 9.68 4.98 9.35
N SER A 172 8.42 4.65 9.11
CA SER A 172 7.75 4.89 7.82
C SER A 172 6.23 4.76 7.94
N LEU A 173 5.50 5.35 6.98
CA LEU A 173 4.04 5.39 6.97
C LEU A 173 3.47 4.62 5.77
N PRO A 174 2.66 3.56 5.96
CA PRO A 174 2.00 2.86 4.87
C PRO A 174 0.92 3.72 4.20
N GLY A 175 0.70 3.50 2.90
CA GLY A 175 -0.32 4.18 2.10
C GLY A 175 -1.76 3.74 2.38
N ALA A 176 -1.97 3.02 3.47
CA ALA A 176 -3.26 2.50 3.87
C ALA A 176 -4.35 3.56 3.93
N GLY A 177 -5.56 3.14 3.65
CA GLY A 177 -6.73 4.02 3.67
C GLY A 177 -6.87 4.94 2.46
N ALA A 178 -6.00 4.83 1.45
CA ALA A 178 -6.16 5.52 0.17
C ALA A 178 -7.38 4.98 -0.58
N GLU A 179 -7.54 3.68 -0.64
CA GLU A 179 -8.49 2.92 -1.48
C GLU A 179 -8.51 3.47 -2.91
N ILE A 180 -9.48 4.34 -3.23
CA ILE A 180 -9.52 5.20 -4.41
C ILE A 180 -9.64 6.66 -3.93
N LEU A 181 -8.68 7.52 -4.27
CA LEU A 181 -8.63 8.92 -3.87
C LEU A 181 -9.57 9.79 -4.74
N VAL A 182 -10.84 9.40 -4.80
CA VAL A 182 -11.92 10.12 -5.47
C VAL A 182 -13.07 10.33 -4.48
N PRO A 183 -13.55 11.59 -4.29
CA PRO A 183 -14.53 11.90 -3.26
C PRO A 183 -15.83 11.10 -3.35
N ARG A 184 -16.33 10.83 -4.58
CA ARG A 184 -17.52 10.01 -4.82
C ARG A 184 -17.35 8.61 -4.24
N VAL A 185 -16.24 7.96 -4.57
CA VAL A 185 -15.95 6.59 -4.14
C VAL A 185 -15.81 6.52 -2.62
N ARG A 186 -15.00 7.40 -2.03
CA ARG A 186 -14.76 7.42 -0.57
C ARG A 186 -16.02 7.62 0.25
N LYS A 187 -16.90 8.54 -0.19
CA LYS A 187 -18.20 8.78 0.49
C LYS A 187 -19.07 7.54 0.56
N ILE A 188 -18.96 6.64 -0.40
CA ILE A 188 -19.78 5.42 -0.45
C ILE A 188 -19.12 4.30 0.36
N ILE A 189 -17.82 4.00 0.14
CA ILE A 189 -17.19 2.81 0.72
C ILE A 189 -16.66 3.02 2.13
N SER A 190 -16.34 4.26 2.52
CA SER A 190 -15.71 4.59 3.81
C SER A 190 -16.05 6.02 4.27
N PRO A 191 -17.34 6.34 4.52
CA PRO A 191 -17.81 7.71 4.72
C PRO A 191 -17.25 8.39 5.98
N ALA A 192 -16.80 7.63 6.98
CA ALA A 192 -16.22 8.16 8.21
C ALA A 192 -14.69 8.22 8.21
N LYS A 193 -14.03 7.82 7.11
CA LYS A 193 -12.60 8.05 6.92
C LYS A 193 -12.32 9.51 6.51
N PRO A 194 -11.09 10.00 6.72
CA PRO A 194 -10.65 11.29 6.23
C PRO A 194 -10.95 11.49 4.74
N SER A 195 -11.20 12.74 4.35
CA SER A 195 -11.41 13.10 2.94
C SER A 195 -10.16 12.81 2.11
N VAL A 196 -10.27 12.99 0.77
CA VAL A 196 -9.10 12.90 -0.13
C VAL A 196 -8.04 13.92 0.27
N GLU A 197 -8.47 15.16 0.51
CA GLU A 197 -7.61 16.29 0.86
C GLU A 197 -6.87 16.03 2.17
N GLN A 198 -7.57 15.52 3.19
CA GLN A 198 -6.95 15.18 4.48
C GLN A 198 -5.96 14.02 4.36
N TRP A 199 -6.25 13.01 3.53
CA TRP A 199 -5.30 11.94 3.27
C TRP A 199 -4.03 12.46 2.59
N VAL A 200 -4.20 13.30 1.56
CA VAL A 200 -3.10 13.95 0.83
C VAL A 200 -2.28 14.85 1.75
N GLU A 201 -2.94 15.64 2.62
CA GLU A 201 -2.28 16.52 3.59
C GLU A 201 -1.36 15.74 4.54
N VAL A 202 -1.85 14.65 5.15
CA VAL A 202 -1.02 13.81 6.05
C VAL A 202 0.18 13.23 5.32
N MET A 203 0.01 12.74 4.09
CA MET A 203 1.13 12.20 3.32
C MET A 203 2.11 13.29 2.89
N HIS A 204 1.62 14.47 2.53
CA HIS A 204 2.47 15.61 2.21
C HIS A 204 3.31 16.06 3.43
N GLU A 205 2.70 16.17 4.60
CA GLU A 205 3.40 16.48 5.86
C GLU A 205 4.48 15.42 6.16
N ALA A 206 4.18 14.13 5.97
CA ALA A 206 5.16 13.05 6.11
C ALA A 206 6.35 13.22 5.12
N HIS A 207 6.07 13.58 3.87
CA HIS A 207 7.11 13.83 2.86
C HIS A 207 7.99 15.04 3.20
N LEU A 208 7.40 16.13 3.73
CA LEU A 208 8.17 17.30 4.20
C LEU A 208 9.11 16.94 5.35
N MET A 209 8.72 15.99 6.21
CA MET A 209 9.55 15.47 7.30
C MET A 209 10.57 14.41 6.85
N ASN A 210 10.67 14.14 5.56
CA ASN A 210 11.49 13.05 4.99
C ASN A 210 11.16 11.66 5.56
N LEU A 211 9.91 11.43 5.96
CA LEU A 211 9.43 10.14 6.40
C LEU A 211 9.06 9.29 5.16
N PRO A 212 9.70 8.12 4.95
CA PRO A 212 9.37 7.25 3.84
C PRO A 212 7.92 6.78 3.91
N THR A 213 7.22 6.79 2.77
CA THR A 213 5.83 6.34 2.70
C THR A 213 5.63 5.35 1.56
N SER A 214 4.52 4.61 1.56
CA SER A 214 4.05 3.89 0.38
C SER A 214 2.73 4.47 -0.12
N ALA A 215 2.38 4.18 -1.36
CA ALA A 215 1.06 4.48 -1.93
C ALA A 215 0.33 3.17 -2.25
N THR A 216 -0.97 3.12 -2.02
CA THR A 216 -1.78 1.93 -2.30
C THR A 216 -3.02 2.30 -3.10
N MET A 217 -3.54 1.35 -3.85
CA MET A 217 -4.85 1.43 -4.51
C MET A 217 -5.62 0.14 -4.27
N MET A 218 -6.85 0.23 -3.74
CA MET A 218 -7.80 -0.88 -3.74
C MET A 218 -8.84 -0.64 -4.81
N TYR A 219 -8.93 -1.52 -5.80
CA TYR A 219 -9.82 -1.38 -6.94
C TYR A 219 -10.73 -2.61 -7.12
N GLY A 220 -11.70 -2.54 -8.03
CA GLY A 220 -12.60 -3.64 -8.37
C GLY A 220 -13.87 -3.67 -7.52
N HIS A 221 -14.31 -2.50 -7.03
CA HIS A 221 -15.58 -2.35 -6.29
C HIS A 221 -16.59 -1.47 -7.06
N ILE A 222 -16.66 -0.15 -6.76
CA ILE A 222 -17.67 0.76 -7.34
C ILE A 222 -17.07 1.87 -8.20
N GLU A 223 -15.77 1.92 -8.25
CA GLU A 223 -15.03 2.92 -9.03
C GLU A 223 -15.10 2.61 -10.53
N THR A 224 -14.95 3.65 -11.34
CA THR A 224 -14.77 3.56 -12.78
C THR A 224 -13.27 3.44 -13.14
N ALA A 225 -12.97 3.02 -14.36
CA ALA A 225 -11.61 3.01 -14.91
C ALA A 225 -10.94 4.39 -14.82
N HIS A 226 -11.67 5.45 -15.15
CA HIS A 226 -11.15 6.81 -15.10
C HIS A 226 -10.91 7.30 -13.65
N GLU A 227 -11.69 6.84 -12.68
CA GLU A 227 -11.42 7.12 -11.26
C GLU A 227 -10.17 6.42 -10.75
N ARG A 228 -9.79 5.26 -11.31
CA ARG A 228 -8.47 4.64 -11.05
C ARG A 228 -7.34 5.51 -11.61
N VAL A 229 -7.52 6.03 -12.83
CA VAL A 229 -6.56 6.98 -13.43
C VAL A 229 -6.44 8.26 -12.61
N GLU A 230 -7.57 8.83 -12.16
CA GLU A 230 -7.57 10.02 -11.29
C GLU A 230 -6.77 9.76 -10.00
N HIS A 231 -6.96 8.58 -9.39
CA HIS A 231 -6.18 8.17 -8.21
C HIS A 231 -4.67 8.14 -8.50
N LEU A 232 -4.25 7.55 -9.63
CA LEU A 232 -2.83 7.50 -10.01
C LEU A 232 -2.26 8.90 -10.23
N ILE A 233 -3.00 9.78 -10.90
CA ILE A 233 -2.60 11.18 -11.11
C ILE A 233 -2.39 11.91 -9.77
N ARG A 234 -3.30 11.74 -8.80
CA ARG A 234 -3.15 12.35 -7.46
C ARG A 234 -1.90 11.85 -6.72
N ILE A 235 -1.63 10.55 -6.77
CA ILE A 235 -0.41 9.95 -6.19
C ILE A 235 0.84 10.52 -6.88
N ARG A 236 0.87 10.57 -8.21
CA ARG A 236 1.97 11.13 -8.99
C ARG A 236 2.23 12.59 -8.66
N ASP A 237 1.17 13.40 -8.60
CA ASP A 237 1.29 14.84 -8.35
C ASP A 237 1.79 15.12 -6.93
N LEU A 238 1.33 14.33 -5.95
CA LEU A 238 1.85 14.39 -4.59
C LEU A 238 3.33 13.98 -4.54
N GLN A 239 3.73 12.93 -5.27
CA GLN A 239 5.14 12.56 -5.40
C GLN A 239 5.98 13.66 -6.06
N ALA A 240 5.43 14.35 -7.07
CA ALA A 240 6.12 15.45 -7.74
C ALA A 240 6.33 16.69 -6.83
N SER A 241 5.55 16.82 -5.76
CA SER A 241 5.67 17.90 -4.76
C SER A 241 6.69 17.60 -3.65
N VAL A 242 7.29 16.41 -3.65
CA VAL A 242 8.29 16.00 -2.63
C VAL A 242 9.54 16.87 -2.76
N PRO A 243 10.05 17.45 -1.67
CA PRO A 243 11.31 18.19 -1.70
C PRO A 243 12.47 17.33 -2.21
N ALA A 244 13.36 17.95 -2.99
CA ALA A 244 14.53 17.26 -3.53
C ALA A 244 15.37 16.64 -2.40
N GLY A 245 15.66 15.34 -2.53
CA GLY A 245 16.41 14.58 -1.52
C GLY A 245 15.56 13.88 -0.48
N ASN A 246 14.26 14.16 -0.38
CA ASN A 246 13.34 13.44 0.49
C ASN A 246 12.80 12.15 -0.16
N TYR A 247 12.36 11.20 0.65
CA TYR A 247 11.91 9.89 0.18
C TYR A 247 10.57 9.92 -0.59
N GLY A 248 9.57 10.62 -0.11
CA GLY A 248 8.22 10.54 -0.67
C GLY A 248 7.66 9.10 -0.65
N PHE A 249 6.90 8.76 -1.69
CA PHE A 249 6.44 7.38 -1.91
C PHE A 249 7.58 6.51 -2.44
N ILE A 250 8.00 5.53 -1.64
CA ILE A 250 9.04 4.56 -2.02
C ILE A 250 8.50 3.42 -2.86
N ALA A 251 7.19 3.17 -2.82
CA ALA A 251 6.51 2.15 -3.61
C ALA A 251 5.03 2.48 -3.85
N PHE A 252 4.49 1.92 -4.94
CA PHE A 252 3.05 1.84 -5.21
C PHE A 252 2.58 0.39 -5.23
N ILE A 253 1.44 0.12 -4.55
CA ILE A 253 0.91 -1.23 -4.31
C ILE A 253 -0.58 -1.28 -4.69
N PRO A 254 -0.95 -1.71 -5.90
CA PRO A 254 -2.35 -1.92 -6.26
C PRO A 254 -2.79 -3.34 -5.86
N TRP A 255 -3.97 -3.46 -5.28
CA TRP A 255 -4.57 -4.73 -4.90
C TRP A 255 -6.07 -4.74 -5.18
N ILE A 256 -6.62 -5.93 -5.46
CA ILE A 256 -8.03 -6.07 -5.79
C ILE A 256 -8.89 -6.19 -4.54
N PHE A 257 -10.05 -5.55 -4.56
CA PHE A 257 -11.07 -5.71 -3.55
C PHE A 257 -11.53 -7.18 -3.45
N CYS A 258 -11.52 -7.73 -2.25
CA CYS A 258 -12.11 -9.03 -1.95
C CYS A 258 -13.49 -8.80 -1.31
N SER A 259 -14.54 -9.32 -1.93
CA SER A 259 -15.93 -8.99 -1.56
C SER A 259 -16.54 -9.90 -0.50
N THR A 260 -16.04 -11.12 -0.35
CA THR A 260 -16.69 -12.19 0.45
C THR A 260 -17.00 -11.74 1.88
N GLY A 261 -18.27 -11.77 2.24
CA GLY A 261 -18.77 -11.43 3.58
C GLY A 261 -18.80 -9.93 3.92
N THR A 262 -18.42 -9.05 2.98
CA THR A 262 -18.40 -7.60 3.24
C THR A 262 -19.78 -6.97 3.15
N GLN A 263 -19.94 -5.78 3.75
CA GLN A 263 -21.17 -5.00 3.60
C GLN A 263 -21.37 -4.51 2.15
N LEU A 264 -20.30 -4.36 1.37
CA LEU A 264 -20.41 -4.05 -0.07
C LEU A 264 -21.04 -5.21 -0.83
N GLU A 265 -20.64 -6.46 -0.53
CA GLU A 265 -21.25 -7.65 -1.14
C GLU A 265 -22.74 -7.72 -0.83
N SER A 266 -23.16 -7.47 0.41
CA SER A 266 -24.57 -7.44 0.79
C SER A 266 -25.40 -6.36 0.07
N ARG A 267 -24.72 -5.36 -0.52
CA ARG A 267 -25.30 -4.31 -1.37
C ARG A 267 -25.19 -4.59 -2.85
N GLY A 268 -24.79 -5.82 -3.23
CA GLY A 268 -24.65 -6.24 -4.62
C GLY A 268 -23.33 -5.86 -5.29
N VAL A 269 -22.34 -5.37 -4.53
CA VAL A 269 -21.00 -5.05 -5.05
C VAL A 269 -20.11 -6.27 -4.87
N VAL A 270 -19.96 -7.04 -5.93
CA VAL A 270 -19.12 -8.26 -5.96
C VAL A 270 -17.87 -7.98 -6.79
N SER A 271 -16.72 -8.37 -6.24
CA SER A 271 -15.46 -8.29 -6.98
C SER A 271 -15.40 -9.35 -8.07
N HIS A 272 -15.02 -8.93 -9.26
CA HIS A 272 -14.74 -9.83 -10.39
C HIS A 272 -13.25 -9.76 -10.71
N PHE A 273 -12.48 -10.74 -10.22
CA PHE A 273 -11.07 -10.81 -10.54
C PHE A 273 -10.84 -11.02 -12.03
N SER A 274 -9.97 -10.19 -12.60
CA SER A 274 -9.46 -10.33 -13.96
C SER A 274 -7.95 -10.11 -13.99
N ALA A 275 -7.21 -11.15 -14.36
CA ALA A 275 -5.76 -11.05 -14.51
C ALA A 275 -5.36 -10.00 -15.56
N LEU A 276 -6.12 -9.91 -16.67
CA LEU A 276 -5.86 -8.92 -17.73
C LEU A 276 -6.04 -7.49 -17.22
N GLU A 277 -7.06 -7.25 -16.40
CA GLU A 277 -7.30 -5.95 -15.80
C GLU A 277 -6.19 -5.57 -14.80
N TYR A 278 -5.75 -6.53 -13.97
CA TYR A 278 -4.61 -6.30 -13.07
C TYR A 278 -3.34 -5.92 -13.83
N ILE A 279 -3.02 -6.63 -14.90
CA ILE A 279 -1.87 -6.33 -15.75
C ILE A 279 -2.00 -4.93 -16.37
N ARG A 280 -3.20 -4.56 -16.85
CA ARG A 280 -3.47 -3.20 -17.36
C ARG A 280 -3.21 -2.13 -16.30
N ILE A 281 -3.66 -2.37 -15.06
CA ILE A 281 -3.45 -1.45 -13.93
C ILE A 281 -1.96 -1.31 -13.62
N ILE A 282 -1.21 -2.41 -13.51
CA ILE A 282 0.24 -2.39 -13.26
C ILE A 282 0.97 -1.61 -14.35
N ALA A 283 0.68 -1.92 -15.62
CA ALA A 283 1.35 -1.29 -16.74
C ALA A 283 1.02 0.22 -16.85
N THR A 284 -0.27 0.57 -16.69
CA THR A 284 -0.67 1.99 -16.65
C THR A 284 -0.03 2.71 -15.46
N ALA A 285 -0.02 2.08 -14.28
CA ALA A 285 0.60 2.65 -13.09
C ALA A 285 2.10 2.91 -13.31
N ARG A 286 2.84 2.00 -13.94
CA ARG A 286 4.26 2.21 -14.26
C ARG A 286 4.49 3.45 -15.12
N LEU A 287 3.65 3.63 -16.16
CA LEU A 287 3.79 4.75 -17.09
C LEU A 287 3.31 6.09 -16.49
N VAL A 288 2.28 6.06 -15.65
CA VAL A 288 1.74 7.28 -15.00
C VAL A 288 2.58 7.69 -13.80
N LEU A 289 3.05 6.72 -13.01
CA LEU A 289 3.85 6.93 -11.81
C LEU A 289 5.35 6.80 -12.12
N ASN A 290 5.82 7.36 -13.22
CA ASN A 290 7.21 7.30 -13.65
C ASN A 290 8.19 7.96 -12.66
N ASN A 291 7.67 8.72 -11.69
CA ASN A 291 8.39 9.32 -10.58
C ASN A 291 8.37 8.45 -9.28
N ILE A 292 7.76 7.25 -9.31
CA ILE A 292 7.81 6.26 -8.22
C ILE A 292 8.56 5.03 -8.71
N ARG A 293 9.74 4.77 -8.09
CA ARG A 293 10.65 3.71 -8.56
C ARG A 293 10.04 2.33 -8.49
N ASN A 294 9.36 1.98 -7.39
CA ASN A 294 8.96 0.61 -7.13
C ASN A 294 7.45 0.42 -7.27
N ILE A 295 7.06 -0.61 -8.03
CA ILE A 295 5.68 -1.07 -8.12
C ILE A 295 5.63 -2.53 -7.71
N GLN A 296 4.80 -2.83 -6.72
CA GLN A 296 4.66 -4.15 -6.14
C GLN A 296 3.57 -4.95 -6.84
N ALA A 297 3.86 -6.22 -7.15
CA ALA A 297 2.87 -7.21 -7.55
C ALA A 297 2.20 -7.82 -6.32
N SER A 298 0.89 -7.62 -6.16
CA SER A 298 0.13 -8.04 -4.96
C SER A 298 -0.35 -9.49 -5.06
N TRP A 299 0.59 -10.44 -5.03
CA TRP A 299 0.32 -11.88 -5.18
C TRP A 299 -0.75 -12.41 -4.22
N LEU A 300 -0.88 -11.82 -3.04
CA LEU A 300 -1.88 -12.23 -2.04
C LEU A 300 -3.31 -12.21 -2.60
N THR A 301 -3.65 -11.16 -3.34
CA THR A 301 -5.01 -10.97 -3.88
C THR A 301 -5.19 -11.46 -5.32
N VAL A 302 -4.11 -11.59 -6.09
CA VAL A 302 -4.19 -11.92 -7.52
C VAL A 302 -3.63 -13.31 -7.86
N GLY A 303 -3.01 -13.96 -6.89
CA GLY A 303 -2.37 -15.27 -7.05
C GLY A 303 -1.01 -15.24 -7.76
N LYS A 304 -0.27 -16.35 -7.64
CA LYS A 304 1.10 -16.51 -8.11
C LYS A 304 1.27 -16.16 -9.60
N LYS A 305 0.46 -16.76 -10.47
CA LYS A 305 0.63 -16.63 -11.94
C LYS A 305 0.41 -15.20 -12.44
N THR A 306 -0.61 -14.53 -11.91
CA THR A 306 -0.89 -13.14 -12.27
C THR A 306 0.21 -12.21 -11.76
N ALA A 307 0.70 -12.44 -10.54
CA ALA A 307 1.80 -11.67 -9.99
C ALA A 307 3.11 -11.87 -10.78
N GLN A 308 3.43 -13.10 -11.21
CA GLN A 308 4.55 -13.39 -12.10
C GLN A 308 4.44 -12.63 -13.43
N THR A 309 3.25 -12.60 -14.06
CA THR A 309 3.01 -11.84 -15.30
C THR A 309 3.19 -10.34 -15.07
N ALA A 310 2.78 -9.82 -13.91
CA ALA A 310 2.93 -8.41 -13.57
C ALA A 310 4.42 -7.95 -13.51
N LEU A 311 5.35 -8.85 -13.19
CA LEU A 311 6.80 -8.57 -13.22
C LEU A 311 7.30 -8.25 -14.64
N HIS A 312 6.65 -8.81 -15.67
CA HIS A 312 6.92 -8.52 -17.07
C HIS A 312 6.05 -7.39 -17.64
N SER A 313 5.33 -6.68 -16.76
CA SER A 313 4.37 -5.64 -17.15
C SER A 313 4.56 -4.36 -16.35
N GLY A 314 5.75 -4.16 -15.78
CA GLY A 314 6.11 -2.94 -15.05
C GLY A 314 6.32 -3.07 -13.54
N ALA A 315 5.94 -4.17 -12.89
CA ALA A 315 6.27 -4.41 -11.48
C ALA A 315 7.73 -4.86 -11.31
N ASN A 316 8.36 -4.47 -10.18
CA ASN A 316 9.75 -4.84 -9.86
C ASN A 316 9.92 -5.33 -8.41
N ASP A 317 8.84 -5.49 -7.69
CA ASP A 317 8.81 -5.99 -6.31
C ASP A 317 7.70 -7.03 -6.16
N PHE A 318 7.97 -8.12 -5.46
CA PHE A 318 6.98 -9.18 -5.21
C PHE A 318 6.32 -9.05 -3.84
N GLY A 319 6.68 -8.01 -3.08
CA GLY A 319 6.15 -7.73 -1.76
C GLY A 319 6.74 -8.62 -0.67
N SER A 320 5.98 -8.79 0.40
CA SER A 320 6.37 -9.56 1.57
C SER A 320 5.72 -10.94 1.56
N ILE A 321 6.29 -11.88 2.34
CA ILE A 321 5.62 -13.14 2.71
C ILE A 321 4.38 -12.89 3.60
N MET A 322 4.17 -11.68 4.09
CA MET A 322 3.00 -11.21 4.84
C MET A 322 2.61 -12.14 5.99
N ILE A 323 3.53 -12.28 6.96
CA ILE A 323 3.24 -13.07 8.15
C ILE A 323 2.03 -12.48 8.88
N GLU A 324 0.97 -13.30 9.07
CA GLU A 324 -0.26 -12.92 9.80
C GLU A 324 -1.08 -11.80 9.13
N GLU A 325 -1.37 -11.90 7.84
CA GLU A 325 -2.33 -11.02 7.21
C GLU A 325 -3.77 -11.41 7.63
N ASN A 326 -4.51 -10.47 8.25
CA ASN A 326 -5.84 -10.73 8.83
C ASN A 326 -6.96 -9.93 8.15
N VAL A 327 -6.63 -8.92 7.34
CA VAL A 327 -7.63 -7.99 6.79
C VAL A 327 -8.20 -8.51 5.48
N VAL A 328 -7.35 -8.86 4.54
CA VAL A 328 -7.75 -9.35 3.21
C VAL A 328 -8.14 -10.83 3.28
N SER A 329 -7.47 -11.62 4.11
CA SER A 329 -7.81 -13.02 4.36
C SER A 329 -9.20 -13.18 4.96
N SER A 330 -9.64 -12.26 5.83
CA SER A 330 -11.01 -12.24 6.35
C SER A 330 -12.08 -11.99 5.27
N ALA A 331 -11.68 -11.55 4.10
CA ALA A 331 -12.53 -11.32 2.92
C ALA A 331 -12.30 -12.37 1.80
N GLY A 332 -11.61 -13.48 2.11
CA GLY A 332 -11.51 -14.65 1.24
C GLY A 332 -10.21 -14.80 0.44
N ALA A 333 -9.18 -13.98 0.68
CA ALA A 333 -7.85 -14.24 0.10
C ALA A 333 -7.18 -15.40 0.85
N ASP A 334 -6.72 -16.43 0.13
CA ASP A 334 -6.15 -17.66 0.68
C ASP A 334 -4.75 -18.02 0.11
N ASN A 335 -4.16 -17.12 -0.66
CA ASN A 335 -2.81 -17.31 -1.18
C ASN A 335 -1.77 -17.13 -0.07
N HIS A 336 -0.78 -18.02 0.01
CA HIS A 336 0.28 -17.99 1.01
C HIS A 336 1.64 -18.28 0.39
N PHE A 337 2.67 -17.56 0.86
CA PHE A 337 4.06 -17.86 0.59
C PHE A 337 4.87 -17.88 1.89
N ASP A 338 5.80 -18.82 1.97
CA ASP A 338 6.98 -18.71 2.83
C ASP A 338 8.16 -18.09 2.06
N ALA A 339 9.31 -17.95 2.72
CA ALA A 339 10.49 -17.33 2.11
C ALA A 339 11.04 -18.13 0.93
N GLU A 340 10.89 -19.45 0.90
CA GLU A 340 11.32 -20.29 -0.22
C GLU A 340 10.33 -20.17 -1.39
N GLY A 341 9.05 -20.25 -1.10
CA GLY A 341 7.98 -20.17 -2.09
C GLY A 341 7.97 -18.85 -2.86
N ILE A 342 8.17 -17.70 -2.17
CA ILE A 342 8.23 -16.39 -2.84
C ILE A 342 9.47 -16.29 -3.75
N GLN A 343 10.63 -16.77 -3.31
CA GLN A 343 11.85 -16.81 -4.11
C GLN A 343 11.70 -17.73 -5.33
N GLN A 344 11.08 -18.90 -5.14
CA GLN A 344 10.82 -19.82 -6.23
C GLN A 344 9.86 -19.22 -7.26
N ALA A 345 8.81 -18.51 -6.81
CA ALA A 345 7.88 -17.82 -7.70
C ALA A 345 8.60 -16.76 -8.56
N ILE A 346 9.53 -16.02 -7.98
CA ILE A 346 10.33 -15.01 -8.69
C ILE A 346 11.27 -15.69 -9.71
N ARG A 347 11.96 -16.80 -9.34
CA ARG A 347 12.84 -17.54 -10.26
C ARG A 347 12.08 -18.15 -11.44
N GLU A 348 10.89 -18.71 -11.20
CA GLU A 348 10.04 -19.26 -12.24
C GLU A 348 9.53 -18.17 -13.22
N ALA A 349 9.46 -16.92 -12.79
CA ALA A 349 9.19 -15.79 -13.66
C ALA A 349 10.44 -15.31 -14.44
N GLY A 350 11.61 -15.94 -14.26
CA GLY A 350 12.85 -15.60 -14.96
C GLY A 350 13.69 -14.51 -14.29
N PHE A 351 13.40 -14.15 -13.03
CA PHE A 351 14.12 -13.12 -12.29
C PHE A 351 14.97 -13.68 -11.14
N THR A 352 15.93 -12.89 -10.69
CA THR A 352 16.74 -13.16 -9.51
C THR A 352 16.06 -12.57 -8.26
N PRO A 353 15.66 -13.38 -7.27
CA PRO A 353 15.08 -12.85 -6.03
C PRO A 353 16.12 -12.17 -5.16
N ARG A 354 15.84 -10.98 -4.64
CA ARG A 354 16.66 -10.29 -3.65
C ARG A 354 15.84 -9.85 -2.46
N LEU A 355 16.25 -10.30 -1.27
CA LEU A 355 15.67 -9.80 -0.03
C LEU A 355 16.04 -8.31 0.14
N ARG A 356 15.07 -7.49 0.54
CA ARG A 356 15.25 -6.06 0.77
C ARG A 356 14.78 -5.63 2.15
N ASP A 357 15.26 -4.47 2.57
CA ASP A 357 14.65 -3.71 3.68
C ASP A 357 13.52 -2.78 3.18
N GLN A 358 12.93 -2.01 4.11
CA GLN A 358 11.85 -1.05 3.79
C GLN A 358 12.29 0.03 2.80
N LEU A 359 13.54 0.42 2.78
CA LEU A 359 14.07 1.45 1.86
C LEU A 359 14.57 0.87 0.52
N TYR A 360 14.20 -0.37 0.21
CA TYR A 360 14.58 -1.09 -1.02
C TYR A 360 16.10 -1.31 -1.15
N ARG A 361 16.84 -1.34 -0.04
CA ARG A 361 18.25 -1.73 -0.01
C ARG A 361 18.32 -3.26 0.11
N TYR A 362 19.23 -3.86 -0.66
CA TYR A 362 19.44 -5.32 -0.62
C TYR A 362 20.03 -5.75 0.73
N ARG A 363 19.55 -6.92 1.19
CA ARG A 363 19.98 -7.57 2.41
C ARG A 363 20.68 -8.90 2.12
#